data_f47c53709ec0a7627d6766c0001d1129
#
_entry.id   f47c53709ec0a7627d6766c0001d1129
#
_cell.length_a   1.000
_cell.length_b   1.000
_cell.length_c   1.000
_cell.angle_alpha   90.00
_cell.angle_beta   90.00
_cell.angle_gamma   90.00
#
_symmetry.space_group_name_H-M   'P 1'
#
loop_
_entity.id
_entity.type
_entity.pdbx_description
1 polymer ?
#
loop_
_entity_poly.entity_id
_entity_poly.type
_entity_poly.pdbx_seq_one_letter_code
_entity_poly.pdbx_strand_id
1 'polypeptide(L)'
;MKKGFTLIELIMIIVILGILAAVAVPKYFDIQAQAKISAEKGVVGGVRAGIYTIYAYNIANNITPKYPALLDAVAASGDCTSTTPCFANVLDQGAITADWKKGVSTEKYVGPTNTTYTYDPVSGNFTTP
;
A
#
# COMPACT_ATOMS: atom_id res chain seq x y z
N MET A 1 -9.14 -11.77 54.51
CA MET A 1 -8.35 -12.92 53.99
C MET A 1 -8.13 -12.75 52.51
N LYS A 2 -6.91 -12.84 52.07
CA LYS A 2 -6.60 -12.83 50.62
C LYS A 2 -6.95 -14.20 50.05
N LYS A 3 -7.94 -14.27 49.18
CA LYS A 3 -8.27 -15.50 48.44
C LYS A 3 -7.23 -15.68 47.35
N GLY A 4 -6.43 -16.71 47.39
CA GLY A 4 -5.51 -17.09 46.32
C GLY A 4 -6.25 -17.88 45.23
N PHE A 5 -5.79 -17.81 43.99
CA PHE A 5 -6.27 -18.67 42.91
C PHE A 5 -5.91 -20.15 43.17
N THR A 6 -6.84 -21.02 42.84
CA THR A 6 -6.56 -22.47 42.89
C THR A 6 -5.80 -22.87 41.60
N LEU A 7 -4.99 -23.96 41.72
CA LEU A 7 -4.25 -24.49 40.57
C LEU A 7 -5.18 -24.91 39.43
N ILE A 8 -6.35 -25.44 39.74
CA ILE A 8 -7.34 -25.88 38.77
C ILE A 8 -7.95 -24.69 37.99
N GLU A 9 -8.22 -23.57 38.67
CA GLU A 9 -8.71 -22.36 38.00
C GLU A 9 -7.70 -21.83 36.96
N LEU A 10 -6.41 -21.86 37.31
CA LEU A 10 -5.36 -21.44 36.38
C LEU A 10 -5.26 -22.37 35.16
N ILE A 11 -5.30 -23.71 35.39
CA ILE A 11 -5.26 -24.69 34.31
C ILE A 11 -6.46 -24.55 33.39
N MET A 12 -7.67 -24.39 33.91
CA MET A 12 -8.88 -24.19 33.09
C MET A 12 -8.76 -22.95 32.22
N ILE A 13 -8.24 -21.84 32.76
CA ILE A 13 -8.07 -20.60 31.97
C ILE A 13 -7.10 -20.81 30.81
N ILE A 14 -5.93 -21.40 31.04
CA ILE A 14 -4.94 -21.62 29.97
C ILE A 14 -5.43 -22.59 28.90
N VAL A 15 -6.20 -23.62 29.28
CA VAL A 15 -6.81 -24.55 28.31
C VAL A 15 -7.82 -23.84 27.43
N ILE A 16 -8.72 -23.02 28.00
CA ILE A 16 -9.71 -22.26 27.24
C ILE A 16 -9.02 -21.27 26.32
N LEU A 17 -8.02 -20.53 26.83
CA LEU A 17 -7.24 -19.59 26.00
C LEU A 17 -6.50 -20.30 24.86
N GLY A 18 -5.96 -21.49 25.11
CA GLY A 18 -5.30 -22.31 24.10
C GLY A 18 -6.24 -22.70 22.96
N ILE A 19 -7.46 -23.14 23.27
CA ILE A 19 -8.47 -23.50 22.27
C ILE A 19 -8.89 -22.26 21.47
N LEU A 20 -9.15 -21.13 22.12
CA LEU A 20 -9.51 -19.88 21.45
C LEU A 20 -8.39 -19.38 20.55
N ALA A 21 -7.15 -19.42 21.01
CA ALA A 21 -5.98 -19.01 20.24
C ALA A 21 -5.80 -19.87 18.98
N ALA A 22 -6.00 -21.18 19.08
CA ALA A 22 -5.87 -22.10 17.94
C ALA A 22 -6.79 -21.74 16.77
N VAL A 23 -7.97 -21.18 17.05
CA VAL A 23 -8.93 -20.73 16.02
C VAL A 23 -8.68 -19.28 15.61
N ALA A 24 -8.34 -18.40 16.55
CA ALA A 24 -8.21 -16.97 16.30
C ALA A 24 -6.96 -16.60 15.51
N VAL A 25 -5.82 -17.24 15.78
CA VAL A 25 -4.54 -16.91 15.16
C VAL A 25 -4.56 -17.09 13.64
N PRO A 26 -4.95 -18.22 13.04
CA PRO A 26 -5.00 -18.37 11.58
C PRO A 26 -5.94 -17.37 10.94
N LYS A 27 -7.10 -17.10 11.55
CA LYS A 27 -8.05 -16.09 11.04
C LYS A 27 -7.46 -14.67 11.01
N TYR A 28 -6.63 -14.34 11.99
CA TYR A 28 -5.96 -13.05 12.06
C TYR A 28 -4.98 -12.83 10.90
N PHE A 29 -4.20 -13.85 10.53
CA PHE A 29 -3.27 -13.76 9.40
C PHE A 29 -4.00 -13.57 8.07
N ASP A 30 -5.14 -14.26 7.87
CA ASP A 30 -5.97 -14.08 6.67
C ASP A 30 -6.50 -12.64 6.56
N ILE A 31 -6.95 -12.05 7.66
CA ILE A 31 -7.44 -10.67 7.69
C ILE A 31 -6.32 -9.68 7.37
N GLN A 32 -5.10 -9.89 7.89
CA GLN A 32 -3.95 -9.04 7.58
C GLN A 32 -3.58 -9.08 6.09
N ALA A 33 -3.59 -10.27 5.48
CA ALA A 33 -3.31 -10.41 4.05
C ALA A 33 -4.35 -9.66 3.20
N GLN A 34 -5.64 -9.81 3.51
CA GLN A 34 -6.71 -9.10 2.82
C GLN A 34 -6.65 -7.58 3.02
N ALA A 35 -6.27 -7.12 4.21
CA ALA A 35 -6.09 -5.70 4.49
C ALA A 35 -4.98 -5.09 3.64
N LYS A 36 -3.83 -5.76 3.48
CA LYS A 36 -2.74 -5.33 2.61
C LYS A 36 -3.17 -5.22 1.14
N ILE A 37 -3.88 -6.23 0.62
CA ILE A 37 -4.42 -6.21 -0.74
C ILE A 37 -5.39 -5.05 -0.94
N SER A 38 -6.26 -4.80 0.03
CA SER A 38 -7.24 -3.71 -0.03
C SER A 38 -6.58 -2.33 0.02
N ALA A 39 -5.58 -2.16 0.89
CA ALA A 39 -4.80 -0.94 0.98
C ALA A 39 -4.05 -0.66 -0.34
N GLU A 40 -3.40 -1.68 -0.93
CA GLU A 40 -2.71 -1.56 -2.21
C GLU A 40 -3.66 -1.13 -3.33
N LYS A 41 -4.85 -1.74 -3.43
CA LYS A 41 -5.89 -1.35 -4.41
C LYS A 41 -6.36 0.09 -4.20
N GLY A 42 -6.46 0.54 -2.96
CA GLY A 42 -6.80 1.92 -2.61
C GLY A 42 -5.76 2.91 -3.14
N VAL A 43 -4.48 2.64 -2.92
CA VAL A 43 -3.38 3.45 -3.45
C VAL A 43 -3.40 3.49 -4.97
N VAL A 44 -3.56 2.34 -5.63
CA VAL A 44 -3.65 2.27 -7.11
C VAL A 44 -4.80 3.09 -7.64
N GLY A 45 -5.96 3.04 -6.99
CA GLY A 45 -7.12 3.88 -7.33
C GLY A 45 -6.83 5.37 -7.20
N GLY A 46 -6.19 5.78 -6.10
CA GLY A 46 -5.76 7.17 -5.86
C GLY A 46 -4.77 7.66 -6.91
N VAL A 47 -3.75 6.85 -7.23
CA VAL A 47 -2.75 7.18 -8.25
C VAL A 47 -3.40 7.37 -9.62
N ARG A 48 -4.29 6.48 -10.03
CA ARG A 48 -5.04 6.63 -11.29
C ARG A 48 -5.88 7.91 -11.31
N ALA A 49 -6.59 8.21 -10.23
CA ALA A 49 -7.36 9.45 -10.11
C ALA A 49 -6.46 10.69 -10.21
N GLY A 50 -5.30 10.69 -9.55
CA GLY A 50 -4.31 11.76 -9.61
C GLY A 50 -3.76 11.99 -11.03
N ILE A 51 -3.44 10.91 -11.75
CA ILE A 51 -3.00 10.99 -13.17
C ILE A 51 -4.06 11.68 -14.02
N TYR A 52 -5.33 11.31 -13.90
CA TYR A 52 -6.41 11.93 -14.67
C TYR A 52 -6.69 13.38 -14.25
N THR A 53 -6.49 13.72 -12.97
CA THR A 53 -6.60 15.11 -12.50
C THR A 53 -5.55 15.99 -13.17
N ILE A 54 -4.29 15.54 -13.23
CA ILE A 54 -3.22 16.28 -13.92
C ILE A 54 -3.48 16.35 -15.42
N TYR A 55 -3.95 15.27 -16.03
CA TYR A 55 -4.34 15.24 -17.43
C TYR A 55 -5.40 16.31 -17.74
N ALA A 56 -6.45 16.40 -16.94
CA ALA A 56 -7.50 17.40 -17.11
C ALA A 56 -6.96 18.84 -16.95
N TYR A 57 -6.11 19.07 -15.95
CA TYR A 57 -5.44 20.35 -15.75
C TYR A 57 -4.57 20.73 -16.95
N ASN A 58 -3.76 19.80 -17.46
CA ASN A 58 -2.88 20.03 -18.60
C ASN A 58 -3.66 20.33 -19.90
N ILE A 59 -4.80 19.66 -20.11
CA ILE A 59 -5.70 19.97 -21.23
C ILE A 59 -6.27 21.38 -21.11
N ALA A 60 -6.78 21.73 -19.94
CA ALA A 60 -7.39 23.04 -19.70
C ALA A 60 -6.40 24.19 -19.92
N ASN A 61 -5.11 23.98 -19.64
CA ASN A 61 -4.06 24.98 -19.78
C ASN A 61 -3.20 24.84 -21.05
N ASN A 62 -3.57 23.97 -21.98
CA ASN A 62 -2.82 23.69 -23.22
C ASN A 62 -1.35 23.26 -22.98
N ILE A 63 -1.10 22.57 -21.86
CA ILE A 63 0.23 22.05 -21.50
C ILE A 63 0.48 20.72 -22.22
N THR A 64 1.70 20.51 -22.69
CA THR A 64 2.17 19.25 -23.28
C THR A 64 3.47 18.81 -22.61
N PRO A 65 3.64 17.51 -22.32
CA PRO A 65 2.73 16.39 -22.55
C PRO A 65 1.46 16.47 -21.68
N LYS A 66 0.38 15.79 -22.10
CA LYS A 66 -0.90 15.81 -21.37
C LYS A 66 -0.84 15.01 -20.08
N TYR A 67 -0.19 13.86 -20.10
CA TYR A 67 0.04 13.03 -18.91
C TYR A 67 1.34 13.41 -18.19
N PRO A 68 1.44 13.24 -16.87
CA PRO A 68 2.69 13.50 -16.16
C PRO A 68 3.82 12.59 -16.67
N ALA A 69 4.99 13.15 -16.91
CA ALA A 69 6.13 12.39 -17.40
C ALA A 69 6.62 11.34 -16.37
N LEU A 70 6.54 11.69 -15.08
CA LEU A 70 6.89 10.84 -13.95
C LEU A 70 5.87 11.02 -12.82
N LEU A 71 5.57 9.94 -12.09
CA LEU A 71 4.66 9.99 -10.94
C LEU A 71 5.34 10.49 -9.65
N ASP A 72 6.67 10.49 -9.62
CA ASP A 72 7.51 10.98 -8.52
C ASP A 72 8.97 11.22 -8.95
N ALA A 73 9.81 11.62 -8.00
CA ALA A 73 11.24 11.85 -8.20
C ALA A 73 12.12 10.70 -7.67
N VAL A 74 11.56 9.57 -7.28
CA VAL A 74 12.31 8.43 -6.73
C VAL A 74 13.12 7.75 -7.83
N ALA A 75 14.38 7.48 -7.57
CA ALA A 75 15.25 6.76 -8.50
C ALA A 75 14.82 5.30 -8.69
N ALA A 76 15.18 4.70 -9.81
CA ALA A 76 14.95 3.27 -10.05
C ALA A 76 15.55 2.41 -8.92
N SER A 77 14.83 1.36 -8.53
CA SER A 77 15.14 0.48 -7.41
C SER A 77 15.22 1.15 -6.03
N GLY A 78 14.73 2.39 -5.90
CA GLY A 78 14.67 3.13 -4.63
C GLY A 78 13.44 2.76 -3.79
N ASP A 79 13.59 2.85 -2.47
CA ASP A 79 12.47 2.71 -1.54
C ASP A 79 11.68 4.02 -1.42
N CYS A 80 10.38 3.91 -1.21
CA CYS A 80 9.54 5.05 -0.87
C CYS A 80 9.75 5.43 0.59
N THR A 81 10.25 6.63 0.84
CA THR A 81 10.57 7.13 2.19
C THR A 81 9.91 8.48 2.45
N SER A 82 9.99 8.98 3.67
CA SER A 82 9.52 10.33 4.01
C SER A 82 10.27 11.45 3.28
N THR A 83 11.51 11.21 2.87
CA THR A 83 12.33 12.17 2.09
C THR A 83 12.17 12.00 0.59
N THR A 84 11.86 10.80 0.13
CA THR A 84 11.62 10.45 -1.28
C THR A 84 10.30 9.68 -1.40
N PRO A 85 9.16 10.35 -1.23
CA PRO A 85 7.86 9.67 -1.29
C PRO A 85 7.49 9.28 -2.71
N CYS A 86 6.93 8.08 -2.86
CA CYS A 86 6.40 7.63 -4.14
C CYS A 86 5.07 8.34 -4.47
N PHE A 87 4.83 8.52 -5.75
CA PHE A 87 3.62 9.16 -6.29
C PHE A 87 3.39 10.62 -5.86
N ALA A 88 4.45 11.32 -5.42
CA ALA A 88 4.36 12.69 -4.92
C ALA A 88 3.85 13.69 -5.97
N ASN A 89 4.03 13.40 -7.26
CA ASN A 89 3.56 14.28 -8.34
C ASN A 89 2.06 14.15 -8.64
N VAL A 90 1.41 13.08 -8.15
CA VAL A 90 0.00 12.78 -8.45
C VAL A 90 -0.88 12.68 -7.20
N LEU A 91 -0.28 12.55 -6.02
CA LEU A 91 -0.97 12.51 -4.72
C LEU A 91 -0.56 13.74 -3.91
N ASP A 92 -1.37 14.78 -3.92
CA ASP A 92 -1.05 16.09 -3.32
C ASP A 92 -0.80 16.00 -1.80
N GLN A 93 -1.60 15.23 -1.07
CA GLN A 93 -1.47 15.06 0.38
C GLN A 93 -1.50 13.59 0.83
N GLY A 94 -0.81 12.75 0.15
CA GLY A 94 -0.88 11.32 0.44
C GLY A 94 0.22 10.54 -0.25
N ALA A 95 1.31 11.24 -0.58
CA ALA A 95 2.47 10.57 -1.14
C ALA A 95 2.90 9.40 -0.27
N ILE A 96 3.15 8.27 -0.89
CA ILE A 96 3.42 7.01 -0.19
C ILE A 96 4.86 6.98 0.29
N THR A 97 5.02 6.80 1.59
CA THR A 97 6.30 6.86 2.29
C THR A 97 6.78 5.51 2.85
N ALA A 98 5.99 4.45 2.69
CA ALA A 98 6.32 3.13 3.19
C ALA A 98 5.64 2.02 2.36
N ASP A 99 6.15 0.81 2.47
CA ASP A 99 5.62 -0.42 1.87
C ASP A 99 5.60 -0.47 0.33
N TRP A 100 5.96 0.61 -0.35
CA TRP A 100 6.12 0.67 -1.79
C TRP A 100 7.59 0.88 -2.18
N LYS A 101 7.96 0.39 -3.35
CA LYS A 101 9.30 0.52 -3.91
C LYS A 101 9.24 0.85 -5.39
N LYS A 102 10.27 1.53 -5.89
CA LYS A 102 10.52 1.58 -7.33
C LYS A 102 11.02 0.22 -7.81
N GLY A 103 10.56 -0.18 -8.99
CA GLY A 103 11.12 -1.31 -9.70
C GLY A 103 12.45 -0.97 -10.40
N VAL A 104 12.87 -1.84 -11.30
CA VAL A 104 14.12 -1.69 -12.08
C VAL A 104 14.13 -0.49 -13.05
N SER A 105 13.00 0.18 -13.24
CA SER A 105 12.89 1.44 -14.00
C SER A 105 12.05 2.45 -13.24
N THR A 106 12.19 3.73 -13.60
CA THR A 106 11.44 4.84 -12.98
C THR A 106 9.93 4.78 -13.19
N GLU A 107 9.46 3.98 -14.14
CA GLU A 107 8.04 3.78 -14.47
C GLU A 107 7.44 2.58 -13.75
N LYS A 108 8.26 1.74 -13.09
CA LYS A 108 7.80 0.53 -12.38
C LYS A 108 7.74 0.75 -10.88
N TYR A 109 6.69 0.21 -10.28
CA TYR A 109 6.41 0.29 -8.85
C TYR A 109 6.07 -1.10 -8.32
N VAL A 110 6.54 -1.42 -7.14
CA VAL A 110 6.23 -2.68 -6.45
C VAL A 110 5.44 -2.35 -5.19
N GLY A 111 4.24 -2.88 -5.10
CA GLY A 111 3.35 -2.70 -3.96
C GLY A 111 3.66 -3.63 -2.78
N PRO A 112 3.01 -3.43 -1.64
CA PRO A 112 3.20 -4.22 -0.42
C PRO A 112 2.83 -5.71 -0.56
N THR A 113 2.07 -6.09 -1.58
CA THR A 113 1.79 -7.50 -1.93
C THR A 113 2.79 -8.08 -2.91
N ASN A 114 3.87 -7.37 -3.21
CA ASN A 114 4.88 -7.71 -4.20
C ASN A 114 4.37 -7.72 -5.65
N THR A 115 3.23 -7.07 -5.89
CA THR A 115 2.68 -6.86 -7.23
C THR A 115 3.42 -5.70 -7.91
N THR A 116 3.85 -5.93 -9.15
CA THR A 116 4.51 -4.90 -9.96
C THR A 116 3.47 -4.15 -10.79
N TYR A 117 3.53 -2.82 -10.76
CA TYR A 117 2.74 -1.91 -11.57
C TYR A 117 3.65 -1.17 -12.53
N THR A 118 3.17 -0.92 -13.74
CA THR A 118 3.89 -0.12 -14.74
C THR A 118 3.07 1.10 -15.11
N TYR A 119 3.71 2.25 -15.12
CA TYR A 119 3.14 3.50 -15.61
C TYR A 119 3.59 3.76 -17.04
N ASP A 120 2.66 4.11 -17.92
CA ASP A 120 2.95 4.53 -19.27
C ASP A 120 2.64 6.04 -19.39
N PRO A 121 3.66 6.92 -19.53
CA PRO A 121 3.46 8.35 -19.63
C PRO A 121 2.81 8.80 -20.95
N VAL A 122 2.71 7.92 -21.96
CA VAL A 122 2.08 8.25 -23.24
C VAL A 122 0.56 8.06 -23.15
N SER A 123 0.11 6.97 -22.58
CA SER A 123 -1.31 6.63 -22.42
C SER A 123 -1.91 7.04 -21.07
N GLY A 124 -1.07 7.33 -20.09
CA GLY A 124 -1.48 7.57 -18.69
C GLY A 124 -1.91 6.33 -17.93
N ASN A 125 -1.68 5.15 -18.50
CA ASN A 125 -2.10 3.89 -17.86
C ASN A 125 -1.17 3.52 -16.70
N PHE A 126 -1.76 3.12 -15.59
CA PHE A 126 -1.07 2.55 -14.43
C PHE A 126 -1.66 1.17 -14.15
N THR A 127 -0.99 0.13 -14.62
CA THR A 127 -1.52 -1.25 -14.64
C THR A 127 -0.48 -2.27 -14.21
N THR A 128 -0.94 -3.45 -13.82
CA THR A 128 -0.11 -4.65 -13.73
C THR A 128 0.19 -5.17 -15.13
N PRO A 129 1.28 -5.91 -15.29
CA PRO A 129 1.64 -6.57 -16.54
C PRO A 129 0.55 -7.49 -17.05
#